data_19ee9151f0e65bbdef7b1662191baf65
#
_entry.id   19ee9151f0e65bbdef7b1662191baf65
#
_cell.length_a   1.000
_cell.length_b   1.000
_cell.length_c   1.000
_cell.angle_alpha   90.00
_cell.angle_beta   90.00
_cell.angle_gamma   90.00
#
_symmetry.space_group_name_H-M   'P 1'
#
loop_
_entity.id
_entity.type
_entity.pdbx_description
1 polymer ?
#
loop_
_entity_poly.entity_id
_entity_poly.type
_entity_poly.pdbx_seq_one_letter_code
_entity_poly.pdbx_strand_id
1 'polypeptide(L)'
;MEPGGFDVVTARAVLHHVADEEAAIKNLVASVRPGGALLLIEPDFLPVSVAEPPDVRAFWEGWLAWSRERGIDYFIGHSLASRLAALGLRQISGNAETAVYNGGSQWANYWTQTITELRNDLTSSGKLNDALVDTFLSYCADSNWWTQTIAFTAVHARAPEV
;
A
#
# COMPACT_ATOMS: atom_id res chain seq x y z
N MET A 1 0.15 -9.23 22.48
CA MET A 1 1.44 -8.54 22.70
C MET A 1 1.41 -7.91 24.09
N GLU A 2 2.52 -7.93 24.81
CA GLU A 2 2.60 -7.23 26.11
C GLU A 2 2.56 -5.72 25.90
N PRO A 3 1.64 -4.99 26.58
CA PRO A 3 1.58 -3.54 26.47
C PRO A 3 2.86 -2.89 26.97
N GLY A 4 3.40 -1.94 26.20
CA GLY A 4 4.57 -1.15 26.60
C GLY A 4 5.90 -1.90 26.71
N GLY A 5 6.02 -3.08 26.06
CA GLY A 5 7.21 -3.94 26.22
C GLY A 5 8.33 -3.75 25.20
N PHE A 6 8.10 -3.04 24.09
CA PHE A 6 9.05 -3.02 22.98
C PHE A 6 9.69 -1.64 22.77
N ASP A 7 11.02 -1.63 22.56
CA ASP A 7 11.77 -0.43 22.17
C ASP A 7 11.38 0.07 20.78
N VAL A 8 11.12 -0.87 19.87
CA VAL A 8 10.71 -0.60 18.50
C VAL A 8 9.59 -1.55 18.10
N VAL A 9 8.51 -0.99 17.55
CA VAL A 9 7.42 -1.74 16.93
C VAL A 9 7.37 -1.35 15.47
N THR A 10 7.24 -2.35 14.59
CA THR A 10 7.13 -2.10 13.15
C THR A 10 6.06 -2.95 12.52
N ALA A 11 5.36 -2.38 11.52
CA ALA A 11 4.49 -3.10 10.62
C ALA A 11 4.76 -2.63 9.18
N ARG A 12 4.83 -3.59 8.26
CA ARG A 12 5.05 -3.31 6.84
C ARG A 12 4.08 -4.11 6.00
N ALA A 13 3.32 -3.41 5.16
CA ALA A 13 2.34 -4.00 4.23
C ALA A 13 1.37 -4.96 4.93
N VAL A 14 0.80 -4.52 6.07
CA VAL A 14 -0.11 -5.30 6.92
C VAL A 14 -1.44 -4.60 7.12
N LEU A 15 -1.41 -3.31 7.46
CA LEU A 15 -2.59 -2.59 7.93
C LEU A 15 -3.67 -2.49 6.85
N HIS A 16 -3.29 -2.30 5.59
CA HIS A 16 -4.23 -2.23 4.48
C HIS A 16 -5.05 -3.52 4.25
N HIS A 17 -4.66 -4.65 4.86
CA HIS A 17 -5.40 -5.91 4.84
C HIS A 17 -6.25 -6.15 6.07
N VAL A 18 -6.17 -5.28 7.09
CA VAL A 18 -6.83 -5.51 8.38
C VAL A 18 -8.19 -4.84 8.41
N ALA A 19 -9.24 -5.60 8.68
CA ALA A 19 -10.62 -5.09 8.69
C ALA A 19 -10.87 -3.98 9.73
N ASP A 20 -10.21 -4.04 10.90
CA ASP A 20 -10.23 -2.99 11.92
C ASP A 20 -8.81 -2.41 12.08
N GLU A 21 -8.44 -1.58 11.12
CA GLU A 21 -7.14 -0.90 11.08
C GLU A 21 -6.92 0.05 12.28
N GLU A 22 -8.00 0.67 12.77
CA GLU A 22 -7.95 1.53 13.95
C GLU A 22 -7.52 0.75 15.20
N ALA A 23 -8.16 -0.39 15.46
CA ALA A 23 -7.78 -1.26 16.57
C ALA A 23 -6.37 -1.81 16.39
N ALA A 24 -5.98 -2.17 15.17
CA ALA A 24 -4.62 -2.64 14.87
C ALA A 24 -3.57 -1.57 15.17
N ILE A 25 -3.77 -0.33 14.70
CA ILE A 25 -2.85 0.79 15.00
C ILE A 25 -2.77 1.06 16.50
N LYS A 26 -3.92 1.10 17.21
CA LYS A 26 -3.94 1.27 18.67
C LYS A 26 -3.16 0.19 19.39
N ASN A 27 -3.28 -1.06 18.97
CA ASN A 27 -2.52 -2.19 19.54
C ASN A 27 -1.02 -2.07 19.28
N LEU A 28 -0.61 -1.64 18.09
CA LEU A 28 0.79 -1.39 17.78
C LEU A 28 1.35 -0.27 18.66
N VAL A 29 0.62 0.84 18.79
CA VAL A 29 1.00 1.96 19.67
C VAL A 29 1.11 1.52 21.13
N ALA A 30 0.12 0.77 21.64
CA ALA A 30 0.13 0.27 23.02
C ALA A 30 1.27 -0.71 23.32
N SER A 31 1.85 -1.33 22.29
CA SER A 31 2.98 -2.26 22.42
C SER A 31 4.33 -1.54 22.55
N VAL A 32 4.41 -0.26 22.17
CA VAL A 32 5.63 0.55 22.29
C VAL A 32 5.80 1.01 23.73
N ARG A 33 7.00 0.82 24.31
CA ARG A 33 7.29 1.37 25.64
C ARG A 33 7.35 2.91 25.62
N PRO A 34 7.23 3.59 26.78
CA PRO A 34 7.49 5.02 26.85
C PRO A 34 8.84 5.40 26.24
N GLY A 35 8.87 6.43 25.39
CA GLY A 35 10.05 6.86 24.64
C GLY A 35 10.50 5.92 23.50
N GLY A 36 9.83 4.79 23.31
CA GLY A 36 10.10 3.85 22.21
C GLY A 36 9.65 4.38 20.86
N ALA A 37 9.95 3.64 19.78
CA ALA A 37 9.68 4.02 18.40
C ALA A 37 8.65 3.11 17.72
N LEU A 38 7.83 3.70 16.86
CA LEU A 38 6.93 3.01 15.95
C LEU A 38 7.32 3.33 14.51
N LEU A 39 7.38 2.32 13.64
CA LEU A 39 7.59 2.46 12.21
C LEU A 39 6.50 1.71 11.46
N LEU A 40 5.70 2.43 10.69
CA LEU A 40 4.67 1.87 9.81
C LEU A 40 5.06 2.12 8.36
N ILE A 41 4.96 1.09 7.51
CA ILE A 41 5.25 1.19 6.08
C ILE A 41 4.08 0.54 5.34
N GLU A 42 3.30 1.34 4.62
CA GLU A 42 2.11 0.84 3.91
C GLU A 42 2.11 1.28 2.45
N PRO A 43 1.52 0.47 1.55
CA PRO A 43 1.38 0.85 0.16
C PRO A 43 0.45 2.05 0.01
N ASP A 44 0.69 2.80 -1.06
CA ASP A 44 -0.12 3.92 -1.48
C ASP A 44 -0.30 3.87 -2.99
N PHE A 45 -1.54 3.73 -3.42
CA PHE A 45 -1.89 3.58 -4.83
C PHE A 45 -2.17 4.91 -5.53
N LEU A 46 -1.89 6.07 -4.89
CA LEU A 46 -2.08 7.37 -5.54
C LEU A 46 -1.31 7.50 -6.87
N PRO A 47 -0.02 7.10 -6.98
CA PRO A 47 0.69 7.24 -8.25
C PRO A 47 0.02 6.50 -9.40
N VAL A 48 -0.49 5.29 -9.16
CA VAL A 48 -1.12 4.47 -10.20
C VAL A 48 -2.56 4.89 -10.50
N SER A 49 -3.23 5.61 -9.60
CA SER A 49 -4.59 6.13 -9.82
C SER A 49 -4.65 7.23 -10.89
N VAL A 50 -3.53 7.81 -11.25
CA VAL A 50 -3.36 8.82 -12.29
C VAL A 50 -2.45 8.33 -13.43
N ALA A 51 -2.28 7.02 -13.57
CA ALA A 51 -1.39 6.42 -14.57
C ALA A 51 -1.85 6.70 -16.00
N GLU A 52 -0.88 6.69 -16.90
CA GLU A 52 -1.06 6.81 -18.34
C GLU A 52 -0.44 5.60 -19.07
N PRO A 53 -1.00 5.19 -20.21
CA PRO A 53 -2.15 5.75 -20.91
C PRO A 53 -3.50 5.39 -20.21
N PRO A 54 -4.64 5.88 -20.74
CA PRO A 54 -5.96 5.68 -20.12
C PRO A 54 -6.32 4.21 -19.81
N ASP A 55 -5.89 3.26 -20.62
CA ASP A 55 -6.11 1.82 -20.39
C ASP A 55 -5.38 1.33 -19.12
N VAL A 56 -4.18 1.82 -18.86
CA VAL A 56 -3.43 1.52 -17.62
C VAL A 56 -4.17 2.09 -16.42
N ARG A 57 -4.68 3.30 -16.53
CA ARG A 57 -5.48 3.92 -15.47
C ARG A 57 -6.78 3.14 -15.23
N ALA A 58 -7.50 2.76 -16.29
CA ALA A 58 -8.71 1.94 -16.18
C ALA A 58 -8.45 0.59 -15.50
N PHE A 59 -7.30 -0.04 -15.77
CA PHE A 59 -6.87 -1.24 -15.06
C PHE A 59 -6.75 -0.99 -13.56
N TRP A 60 -6.06 0.07 -13.15
CA TRP A 60 -5.89 0.40 -11.72
C TRP A 60 -7.20 0.82 -11.04
N GLU A 61 -8.09 1.48 -11.75
CA GLU A 61 -9.44 1.78 -11.25
C GLU A 61 -10.23 0.49 -10.95
N GLY A 62 -10.18 -0.48 -11.87
CA GLY A 62 -10.77 -1.80 -11.67
C GLY A 62 -10.14 -2.56 -10.49
N TRP A 63 -8.81 -2.54 -10.39
CA TRP A 63 -8.06 -3.13 -9.26
C TRP A 63 -8.49 -2.52 -7.93
N LEU A 64 -8.55 -1.19 -7.84
CA LEU A 64 -8.96 -0.49 -6.63
C LEU A 64 -10.43 -0.76 -6.27
N ALA A 65 -11.31 -0.89 -7.25
CA ALA A 65 -12.70 -1.27 -7.01
C ALA A 65 -12.81 -2.69 -6.47
N TRP A 66 -12.08 -3.64 -7.06
CA TRP A 66 -11.97 -5.02 -6.60
C TRP A 66 -11.43 -5.13 -5.18
N SER A 67 -10.40 -4.34 -4.85
CA SER A 67 -9.76 -4.33 -3.53
C SER A 67 -10.68 -3.80 -2.44
N ARG A 68 -11.42 -2.71 -2.71
CA ARG A 68 -12.38 -2.13 -1.75
C ARG A 68 -13.48 -3.10 -1.36
N GLU A 69 -13.98 -3.91 -2.30
CA GLU A 69 -14.98 -4.94 -1.99
C GLU A 69 -14.45 -6.03 -1.04
N ARG A 70 -13.13 -6.17 -0.93
CA ARG A 70 -12.44 -7.10 -0.04
C ARG A 70 -11.97 -6.43 1.27
N GLY A 71 -12.35 -5.17 1.48
CA GLY A 71 -11.95 -4.41 2.66
C GLY A 71 -10.47 -4.03 2.69
N ILE A 72 -9.81 -3.99 1.52
CA ILE A 72 -8.40 -3.59 1.41
C ILE A 72 -8.33 -2.08 1.17
N ASP A 73 -7.66 -1.33 2.07
CA ASP A 73 -7.41 0.11 1.93
C ASP A 73 -6.00 0.40 1.44
N TYR A 74 -5.84 0.50 0.13
CA TYR A 74 -4.55 0.89 -0.48
C TYR A 74 -4.19 2.38 -0.36
N PHE A 75 -4.98 3.18 0.35
CA PHE A 75 -4.69 4.60 0.62
C PHE A 75 -4.40 4.88 2.10
N ILE A 76 -4.34 3.86 2.94
CA ILE A 76 -4.08 4.00 4.39
C ILE A 76 -2.79 4.79 4.68
N GLY A 77 -1.77 4.67 3.81
CA GLY A 77 -0.51 5.40 3.91
C GLY A 77 -0.69 6.92 4.07
N HIS A 78 -1.68 7.51 3.41
CA HIS A 78 -1.98 8.95 3.49
C HIS A 78 -2.38 9.43 4.87
N SER A 79 -3.02 8.58 5.65
CA SER A 79 -3.60 8.94 6.95
C SER A 79 -2.73 8.57 8.15
N LEU A 80 -1.66 7.78 7.95
CA LEU A 80 -0.85 7.23 9.06
C LEU A 80 -0.32 8.31 9.99
N ALA A 81 0.29 9.37 9.47
CA ALA A 81 0.89 10.42 10.30
C ALA A 81 -0.16 11.12 11.18
N SER A 82 -1.32 11.48 10.61
CA SER A 82 -2.40 12.12 11.36
C SER A 82 -3.05 11.19 12.38
N ARG A 83 -3.20 9.89 12.06
CA ARG A 83 -3.69 8.89 13.01
C ARG A 83 -2.73 8.73 14.20
N LEU A 84 -1.42 8.66 13.96
CA LEU A 84 -0.43 8.57 15.02
C LEU A 84 -0.40 9.83 15.88
N ALA A 85 -0.54 11.02 15.28
CA ALA A 85 -0.66 12.27 16.02
C ALA A 85 -1.90 12.30 16.92
N ALA A 86 -3.05 11.85 16.43
CA ALA A 86 -4.28 11.76 17.19
C ALA A 86 -4.18 10.79 18.39
N LEU A 87 -3.29 9.77 18.30
CA LEU A 87 -3.00 8.84 19.39
C LEU A 87 -1.91 9.36 20.34
N GLY A 88 -1.47 10.60 20.21
CA GLY A 88 -0.55 11.26 21.13
C GLY A 88 0.94 10.97 20.86
N LEU A 89 1.28 10.28 19.78
CA LEU A 89 2.69 10.07 19.42
C LEU A 89 3.34 11.40 19.03
N ARG A 90 4.66 11.46 19.18
CA ARG A 90 5.48 12.66 18.94
C ARG A 90 6.60 12.38 17.96
N GLN A 91 7.30 13.44 17.53
CA GLN A 91 8.42 13.35 16.60
C GLN A 91 8.05 12.54 15.34
N ILE A 92 6.82 12.78 14.85
CA ILE A 92 6.30 12.11 13.67
C ILE A 92 7.00 12.65 12.45
N SER A 93 7.56 11.78 11.64
CA SER A 93 8.04 12.12 10.30
C SER A 93 7.89 10.93 9.36
N GLY A 94 7.99 11.17 8.08
CA GLY A 94 7.87 10.10 7.09
C GLY A 94 8.21 10.57 5.69
N ASN A 95 8.25 9.61 4.79
CA ASN A 95 8.42 9.82 3.36
C ASN A 95 7.56 8.83 2.59
N ALA A 96 7.26 9.16 1.35
CA ALA A 96 6.65 8.25 0.40
C ALA A 96 7.59 8.10 -0.81
N GLU A 97 7.88 6.87 -1.19
CA GLU A 97 8.78 6.55 -2.29
C GLU A 97 8.04 5.72 -3.33
N THR A 98 8.22 6.07 -4.59
CA THR A 98 7.75 5.30 -5.74
C THR A 98 8.89 5.09 -6.71
N ALA A 99 8.89 3.96 -7.43
CA ALA A 99 9.85 3.71 -8.49
C ALA A 99 9.27 4.08 -9.86
N VAL A 100 10.12 4.63 -10.73
CA VAL A 100 9.87 4.72 -12.17
C VAL A 100 10.42 3.45 -12.81
N TYR A 101 9.64 2.77 -13.63
CA TYR A 101 10.04 1.52 -14.24
C TYR A 101 9.49 1.39 -15.67
N ASN A 102 10.08 0.48 -16.44
CA ASN A 102 9.62 0.13 -17.78
C ASN A 102 9.18 -1.33 -17.88
N GLY A 103 8.51 -1.66 -18.95
CA GLY A 103 8.20 -3.06 -19.27
C GLY A 103 9.46 -3.93 -19.35
N GLY A 104 9.34 -5.19 -18.94
CA GLY A 104 10.47 -6.14 -18.82
C GLY A 104 11.36 -5.95 -17.59
N SER A 105 11.18 -4.89 -16.79
CA SER A 105 11.92 -4.67 -15.56
C SER A 105 11.45 -5.59 -14.40
N GLN A 106 12.16 -5.55 -13.27
CA GLN A 106 11.75 -6.31 -12.07
C GLN A 106 10.36 -5.90 -11.56
N TRP A 107 10.01 -4.61 -11.61
CA TRP A 107 8.67 -4.14 -11.24
C TRP A 107 7.59 -4.63 -12.22
N ALA A 108 7.87 -4.58 -13.53
CA ALA A 108 6.95 -5.12 -14.52
C ALA A 108 6.73 -6.63 -14.32
N ASN A 109 7.80 -7.39 -14.03
CA ASN A 109 7.72 -8.82 -13.74
C ASN A 109 6.93 -9.10 -12.45
N TYR A 110 7.12 -8.31 -11.39
CA TYR A 110 6.34 -8.41 -10.17
C TYR A 110 4.83 -8.24 -10.46
N TRP A 111 4.44 -7.21 -11.19
CA TRP A 111 3.04 -7.00 -11.55
C TRP A 111 2.51 -8.08 -12.47
N THR A 112 3.30 -8.53 -13.45
CA THR A 112 2.92 -9.64 -14.34
C THR A 112 2.60 -10.90 -13.55
N GLN A 113 3.44 -11.29 -12.60
CA GLN A 113 3.22 -12.48 -11.77
C GLN A 113 1.97 -12.30 -10.88
N THR A 114 1.89 -11.19 -10.15
CA THR A 114 0.77 -10.90 -9.26
C THR A 114 -0.58 -10.91 -9.99
N ILE A 115 -0.63 -10.25 -11.15
CA ILE A 115 -1.87 -10.15 -11.94
C ILE A 115 -2.22 -11.50 -12.56
N THR A 116 -1.24 -12.27 -13.02
CA THR A 116 -1.47 -13.61 -13.56
C THR A 116 -2.06 -14.54 -12.50
N GLU A 117 -1.54 -14.51 -11.27
CA GLU A 117 -2.07 -15.30 -10.15
C GLU A 117 -3.48 -14.88 -9.74
N LEU A 118 -3.76 -13.58 -9.75
CA LEU A 118 -5.06 -13.03 -9.35
C LEU A 118 -6.07 -12.93 -10.49
N ARG A 119 -5.70 -13.28 -11.73
CA ARG A 119 -6.51 -13.05 -12.92
C ARG A 119 -7.96 -13.50 -12.77
N ASN A 120 -8.18 -14.75 -12.34
CA ASN A 120 -9.51 -15.31 -12.19
C ASN A 120 -10.35 -14.53 -11.17
N ASP A 121 -9.74 -14.13 -10.05
CA ASP A 121 -10.39 -13.34 -9.01
C ASP A 121 -10.76 -11.94 -9.52
N LEU A 122 -9.86 -11.30 -10.23
CA LEU A 122 -10.04 -9.97 -10.81
C LEU A 122 -11.18 -9.96 -11.83
N THR A 123 -11.17 -10.90 -12.78
CA THR A 123 -12.16 -10.92 -13.88
C THR A 123 -13.53 -11.45 -13.44
N SER A 124 -13.57 -12.44 -12.53
CA SER A 124 -14.83 -12.96 -11.98
C SER A 124 -15.58 -11.93 -11.12
N SER A 125 -14.89 -10.93 -10.60
CA SER A 125 -15.48 -9.83 -9.83
C SER A 125 -16.33 -8.88 -10.68
N GLY A 126 -16.16 -8.90 -12.01
CA GLY A 126 -16.77 -7.95 -12.95
C GLY A 126 -16.17 -6.53 -12.90
N LYS A 127 -15.11 -6.30 -12.10
CA LYS A 127 -14.44 -4.98 -12.06
C LYS A 127 -13.39 -4.83 -13.15
N LEU A 128 -12.86 -5.94 -13.61
CA LEU A 128 -11.92 -6.05 -14.71
C LEU A 128 -12.44 -7.10 -15.69
N ASN A 129 -12.11 -6.98 -16.96
CA ASN A 129 -12.31 -8.01 -17.95
C ASN A 129 -10.97 -8.51 -18.51
N ASP A 130 -10.97 -9.68 -19.13
CA ASP A 130 -9.75 -10.28 -19.68
C ASP A 130 -9.02 -9.37 -20.66
N ALA A 131 -9.74 -8.63 -21.50
CA ALA A 131 -9.15 -7.74 -22.50
C ALA A 131 -8.34 -6.62 -21.82
N LEU A 132 -8.84 -6.03 -20.74
CA LEU A 132 -8.13 -4.98 -20.00
C LEU A 132 -6.93 -5.54 -19.24
N VAL A 133 -7.05 -6.74 -18.67
CA VAL A 133 -5.93 -7.44 -18.04
C VAL A 133 -4.84 -7.73 -19.07
N ASP A 134 -5.20 -8.28 -20.25
CA ASP A 134 -4.23 -8.56 -21.32
C ASP A 134 -3.54 -7.28 -21.84
N THR A 135 -4.31 -6.20 -21.95
CA THR A 135 -3.75 -4.89 -22.34
C THR A 135 -2.72 -4.42 -21.33
N PHE A 136 -3.01 -4.47 -20.03
CA PHE A 136 -2.02 -4.09 -19.00
C PHE A 136 -0.78 -4.99 -19.02
N LEU A 137 -0.95 -6.30 -19.16
CA LEU A 137 0.17 -7.25 -19.29
C LEU A 137 1.01 -6.98 -20.53
N SER A 138 0.41 -6.52 -21.64
CA SER A 138 1.17 -6.13 -22.83
C SER A 138 2.06 -4.91 -22.57
N TYR A 139 1.60 -3.92 -21.81
CA TYR A 139 2.45 -2.82 -21.35
C TYR A 139 3.60 -3.30 -20.46
N CYS A 140 3.31 -4.22 -19.54
CA CYS A 140 4.36 -4.82 -18.70
C CYS A 140 5.46 -5.55 -19.52
N ALA A 141 5.15 -5.99 -20.73
CA ALA A 141 6.11 -6.63 -21.65
C ALA A 141 6.83 -5.63 -22.59
N ASP A 142 6.31 -4.40 -22.76
CA ASP A 142 6.88 -3.40 -23.68
C ASP A 142 7.98 -2.58 -23.00
N SER A 143 9.23 -2.81 -23.34
CA SER A 143 10.38 -2.08 -22.79
C SER A 143 10.40 -0.58 -23.11
N ASN A 144 9.59 -0.12 -24.06
CA ASN A 144 9.45 1.32 -24.38
C ASN A 144 8.39 2.02 -23.52
N TRP A 145 7.51 1.26 -22.84
CA TRP A 145 6.53 1.84 -21.93
C TRP A 145 7.15 2.11 -20.58
N TRP A 146 7.01 3.36 -20.10
CA TRP A 146 7.50 3.81 -18.80
C TRP A 146 6.35 4.31 -17.94
N THR A 147 6.39 3.98 -16.66
CA THR A 147 5.38 4.40 -15.68
C THR A 147 5.95 4.47 -14.26
N GLN A 148 5.11 4.92 -13.33
CA GLN A 148 5.39 4.78 -11.89
C GLN A 148 4.64 3.57 -11.33
N THR A 149 5.25 2.89 -10.36
CA THR A 149 4.55 1.90 -9.54
C THR A 149 3.82 2.56 -8.37
N ILE A 150 3.20 1.76 -7.51
CA ILE A 150 2.67 2.24 -6.23
C ILE A 150 3.78 2.91 -5.42
N ALA A 151 3.40 3.81 -4.52
CA ALA A 151 4.32 4.29 -3.51
C ALA A 151 4.28 3.38 -2.26
N PHE A 152 5.34 3.44 -1.46
CA PHE A 152 5.33 2.98 -0.09
C PHE A 152 5.51 4.18 0.82
N THR A 153 4.52 4.43 1.66
CA THR A 153 4.55 5.50 2.67
C THR A 153 5.10 4.93 3.97
N ALA A 154 6.25 5.41 4.38
CA ALA A 154 6.88 5.08 5.66
C ALA A 154 6.65 6.23 6.63
N VAL A 155 6.11 5.94 7.81
CA VAL A 155 5.93 6.91 8.89
C VAL A 155 6.55 6.37 10.15
N HIS A 156 7.42 7.16 10.77
CA HIS A 156 7.95 6.86 12.10
C HIS A 156 7.43 7.86 13.14
N ALA A 157 7.34 7.42 14.38
CA ALA A 157 6.90 8.21 15.51
C ALA A 157 7.50 7.69 16.81
N ARG A 158 7.46 8.51 17.88
CA ARG A 158 7.84 8.09 19.23
C ARG A 158 6.67 8.16 20.19
N ALA A 159 6.58 7.16 21.06
CA ALA A 159 5.70 7.23 22.22
C ALA A 159 6.18 8.32 23.20
N PRO A 160 5.28 9.02 23.89
CA PRO A 160 5.66 9.96 24.95
C PRO A 160 6.52 9.30 26.03
N GLU A 161 7.35 10.08 26.69
CA GLU A 161 8.20 9.64 27.82
C GLU A 161 7.46 9.70 29.16
N VAL A 162 6.19 9.55 29.25
CA VAL A 162 5.34 9.71 30.46
C VAL A 162 5.13 11.18 30.91
#